data_b563bfca0da7449634b1be239c5d2a42
#
_entry.id   b563bfca0da7449634b1be239c5d2a42
#
_cell.length_a   1.000
_cell.length_b   1.000
_cell.length_c   1.000
_cell.angle_alpha   90.00
_cell.angle_beta   90.00
_cell.angle_gamma   90.00
#
_symmetry.space_group_name_H-M   'P 1'
#
loop_
_entity.id
_entity.type
_entity.pdbx_description
1 polymer ?
#
loop_
_entity_poly.entity_id
_entity_poly.type
_entity_poly.pdbx_seq_one_letter_code
_entity_poly.pdbx_strand_id
1 'polypeptide(L)'
;MYRAAEYLITAGHAYVDEQSAEEIRINRGDFSRPGVDSPFRNRSPEENLTRFREMRDGGHLDGSMVLRARIDMASPNINMRDPTIYRIRRAPHHNTGDKWCIYPMYAYAHPIEDALEQITHSICTLEFEDQRPWYDWLLARLIEGGLLTAPPPRQYEFARLNLTYVITSKRKLAALVYDHKVSGWDDPRMPTLVGLRRRGYTPESIRLLAERAGTSKAGGWTDYSSLEGCLRETLEEVAPRAMAVLDPIKLVISNWDAVIGVDADGNGRLDECSAPVHPHRPELGRRQFAMGSEVWIERGDFMETPSKGFFRLYPGNKVRLKYGHVIECTGCSKGPDGAVTAVHATLIPDTKSGTPGSDNIKVKGVITWVGVSDGLPAEVRLYDRLFTEPQPDAGGRDFLASLNPDSLRVVQAIVEPSLAQAQPDDRFQFERHGYFVADRVDHTPAKPVFNLSVGLKDTWAR
;
A
#
# COMPACT_ATOMS: atom_id res chain seq x y z
N MET A 1 -33.01 -9.17 12.59
CA MET A 1 -32.62 -8.48 13.83
C MET A 1 -33.80 -8.22 14.77
N TYR A 2 -34.79 -7.39 14.41
CA TYR A 2 -35.89 -7.00 15.28
C TYR A 2 -36.71 -8.20 15.81
N ARG A 3 -37.12 -9.14 14.92
CA ARG A 3 -37.85 -10.36 15.29
C ARG A 3 -37.05 -11.26 16.25
N ALA A 4 -35.72 -11.32 16.09
CA ALA A 4 -34.85 -12.07 17.01
C ALA A 4 -34.83 -11.44 18.39
N ALA A 5 -34.86 -10.10 18.49
CA ALA A 5 -34.96 -9.40 19.77
C ALA A 5 -36.29 -9.63 20.48
N GLU A 6 -37.44 -9.57 19.73
CA GLU A 6 -38.76 -9.90 20.29
C GLU A 6 -38.81 -11.34 20.82
N TYR A 7 -38.20 -12.30 20.09
CA TYR A 7 -38.09 -13.68 20.57
C TYR A 7 -37.30 -13.78 21.88
N LEU A 8 -36.13 -13.16 21.96
CA LEU A 8 -35.31 -13.18 23.19
C LEU A 8 -36.08 -12.62 24.38
N ILE A 9 -36.88 -11.59 24.18
CA ILE A 9 -37.73 -11.01 25.23
C ILE A 9 -38.81 -12.02 25.66
N THR A 10 -39.56 -12.58 24.71
CA THR A 10 -40.67 -13.50 25.00
C THR A 10 -40.21 -14.81 25.61
N ALA A 11 -39.00 -15.26 25.27
CA ALA A 11 -38.34 -16.43 25.87
C ALA A 11 -37.69 -16.13 27.24
N GLY A 12 -37.72 -14.88 27.72
CA GLY A 12 -37.13 -14.49 29.00
C GLY A 12 -35.61 -14.32 28.95
N HIS A 13 -35.03 -14.24 27.76
CA HIS A 13 -33.58 -14.08 27.54
C HIS A 13 -33.13 -12.64 27.32
N ALA A 14 -34.04 -11.69 27.34
CA ALA A 14 -33.73 -10.26 27.26
C ALA A 14 -34.73 -9.41 28.07
N TYR A 15 -34.30 -8.25 28.49
CA TYR A 15 -35.11 -7.28 29.22
C TYR A 15 -34.75 -5.84 28.85
N VAL A 16 -35.72 -4.95 28.97
CA VAL A 16 -35.49 -3.51 28.82
C VAL A 16 -34.98 -2.94 30.11
N ASP A 17 -33.84 -2.25 30.06
CA ASP A 17 -33.18 -1.60 31.20
C ASP A 17 -33.31 -0.08 31.05
N GLU A 18 -33.84 0.57 32.07
CA GLU A 18 -34.06 2.01 32.10
C GLU A 18 -32.97 2.74 32.92
N GLN A 19 -31.89 2.04 33.28
CA GLN A 19 -30.72 2.66 33.86
C GLN A 19 -30.00 3.52 32.81
N SER A 20 -29.41 4.61 33.27
CA SER A 20 -28.51 5.42 32.47
C SER A 20 -27.25 4.63 32.05
N ALA A 21 -26.57 5.07 30.99
CA ALA A 21 -25.33 4.45 30.56
C ALA A 21 -24.26 4.41 31.68
N GLU A 22 -24.23 5.42 32.55
CA GLU A 22 -23.29 5.48 33.68
C GLU A 22 -23.66 4.46 34.77
N GLU A 23 -24.93 4.32 35.13
CA GLU A 23 -25.39 3.31 36.07
C GLU A 23 -25.11 1.90 35.55
N ILE A 24 -25.39 1.62 34.25
CA ILE A 24 -25.07 0.34 33.64
C ILE A 24 -23.55 0.07 33.69
N ARG A 25 -22.71 1.07 33.42
CA ARG A 25 -21.26 0.97 33.50
C ARG A 25 -20.78 0.62 34.93
N ILE A 26 -21.31 1.30 35.92
CA ILE A 26 -20.99 1.06 37.35
C ILE A 26 -21.46 -0.33 37.77
N ASN A 27 -22.73 -0.67 37.49
CA ASN A 27 -23.34 -1.92 37.91
C ASN A 27 -22.80 -3.14 37.16
N ARG A 28 -22.20 -2.97 35.99
CA ARG A 28 -21.51 -4.08 35.26
C ARG A 28 -20.27 -4.56 36.02
N GLY A 29 -19.70 -3.72 36.91
CA GLY A 29 -18.48 -4.03 37.64
C GLY A 29 -17.22 -4.01 36.75
N ASP A 30 -16.17 -4.63 37.24
CA ASP A 30 -14.88 -4.72 36.60
C ASP A 30 -14.26 -6.13 36.77
N PHE A 31 -13.00 -6.32 36.42
CA PHE A 31 -12.32 -7.62 36.58
C PHE A 31 -12.15 -8.07 38.04
N SER A 32 -12.20 -7.13 38.97
CA SER A 32 -12.05 -7.40 40.41
C SER A 32 -13.39 -7.50 41.15
N ARG A 33 -14.48 -7.00 40.55
CA ARG A 33 -15.82 -7.00 41.14
C ARG A 33 -16.85 -7.58 40.19
N PRO A 34 -17.71 -8.50 40.66
CA PRO A 34 -18.86 -8.96 39.87
C PRO A 34 -19.81 -7.79 39.59
N GLY A 35 -20.67 -7.96 38.62
CA GLY A 35 -21.74 -7.03 38.36
C GLY A 35 -22.88 -7.16 39.38
N VAL A 36 -23.76 -6.18 39.36
CA VAL A 36 -24.98 -6.11 40.17
C VAL A 36 -26.18 -6.15 39.21
N ASP A 37 -27.18 -6.96 39.56
CA ASP A 37 -28.40 -7.06 38.75
C ASP A 37 -29.11 -5.71 38.64
N SER A 38 -29.60 -5.39 37.45
CA SER A 38 -30.46 -4.24 37.23
C SER A 38 -31.79 -4.42 37.99
N PRO A 39 -32.36 -3.35 38.55
CA PRO A 39 -33.70 -3.41 39.17
C PRO A 39 -34.78 -3.81 38.15
N PHE A 40 -34.53 -3.66 36.86
CA PHE A 40 -35.46 -4.01 35.75
C PHE A 40 -35.27 -5.42 35.25
N ARG A 41 -34.26 -6.17 35.67
CA ARG A 41 -33.86 -7.48 35.18
C ARG A 41 -34.95 -8.56 35.29
N ASN A 42 -35.79 -8.45 36.31
CA ASN A 42 -36.83 -9.42 36.63
C ASN A 42 -38.26 -8.99 36.19
N ARG A 43 -38.36 -7.98 35.34
CA ARG A 43 -39.62 -7.53 34.72
C ARG A 43 -40.18 -8.66 33.82
N SER A 44 -41.50 -8.79 33.73
CA SER A 44 -42.11 -9.83 32.92
C SER A 44 -41.80 -9.72 31.43
N PRO A 45 -41.82 -10.83 30.67
CA PRO A 45 -41.65 -10.79 29.24
C PRO A 45 -42.65 -9.87 28.52
N GLU A 46 -43.87 -9.87 28.94
CA GLU A 46 -44.99 -9.05 28.37
C GLU A 46 -44.72 -7.57 28.51
N GLU A 47 -44.28 -7.17 29.71
CA GLU A 47 -43.93 -5.78 29.99
C GLU A 47 -42.67 -5.35 29.22
N ASN A 48 -41.66 -6.20 29.17
CA ASN A 48 -40.46 -5.93 28.40
C ASN A 48 -40.75 -5.80 26.90
N LEU A 49 -41.62 -6.64 26.36
CA LEU A 49 -42.04 -6.56 24.95
C LEU A 49 -42.77 -5.24 24.67
N THR A 50 -43.67 -4.82 25.58
CA THR A 50 -44.35 -3.52 25.47
C THR A 50 -43.35 -2.37 25.45
N ARG A 51 -42.41 -2.34 26.41
CA ARG A 51 -41.37 -1.32 26.47
C ARG A 51 -40.47 -1.30 25.23
N PHE A 52 -40.10 -2.48 24.71
CA PHE A 52 -39.28 -2.56 23.50
C PHE A 52 -39.99 -2.00 22.27
N ARG A 53 -41.32 -2.24 22.18
CA ARG A 53 -42.13 -1.66 21.11
C ARG A 53 -42.28 -0.14 21.27
N GLU A 54 -42.46 0.37 22.47
CA GLU A 54 -42.41 1.81 22.76
C GLU A 54 -41.09 2.47 22.34
N MET A 55 -39.96 1.79 22.59
CA MET A 55 -38.64 2.24 22.08
C MET A 55 -38.64 2.36 20.55
N ARG A 56 -39.15 1.34 19.86
CA ARG A 56 -39.22 1.32 18.39
C ARG A 56 -40.13 2.44 17.86
N ASP A 57 -41.24 2.68 18.51
CA ASP A 57 -42.28 3.62 18.06
C ASP A 57 -41.92 5.08 18.42
N GLY A 58 -40.75 5.31 19.00
CA GLY A 58 -40.21 6.66 19.30
C GLY A 58 -40.78 7.28 20.58
N GLY A 59 -41.41 6.49 21.46
CA GLY A 59 -41.97 6.96 22.71
C GLY A 59 -40.99 7.46 23.76
N HIS A 60 -39.67 7.21 23.54
CA HIS A 60 -38.63 7.50 24.52
C HIS A 60 -37.44 8.25 23.90
N LEU A 61 -36.70 9.01 24.70
CA LEU A 61 -35.53 9.77 24.26
C LEU A 61 -34.30 8.88 24.07
N ASP A 62 -33.35 9.34 23.26
CA ASP A 62 -32.03 8.70 23.12
C ASP A 62 -31.37 8.53 24.48
N GLY A 63 -30.85 7.33 24.74
CA GLY A 63 -30.13 7.01 25.99
C GLY A 63 -31.03 6.78 27.22
N SER A 64 -32.37 6.90 27.11
CA SER A 64 -33.30 6.69 28.25
C SER A 64 -33.48 5.22 28.63
N MET A 65 -33.32 4.31 27.67
CA MET A 65 -33.37 2.89 27.92
C MET A 65 -32.66 2.09 26.81
N VAL A 66 -32.31 0.86 27.13
CA VAL A 66 -31.68 -0.11 26.22
C VAL A 66 -32.31 -1.49 26.39
N LEU A 67 -32.19 -2.33 25.36
CA LEU A 67 -32.49 -3.75 25.52
C LEU A 67 -31.18 -4.48 25.86
N ARG A 68 -31.20 -5.30 26.92
CA ARG A 68 -30.06 -6.11 27.36
C ARG A 68 -30.39 -7.59 27.32
N ALA A 69 -29.41 -8.42 26.96
CA ALA A 69 -29.52 -9.85 27.17
C ALA A 69 -29.53 -10.17 28.67
N ARG A 70 -30.24 -11.24 29.06
CA ARG A 70 -30.29 -11.76 30.42
C ARG A 70 -29.45 -13.02 30.52
N ILE A 71 -28.22 -12.88 31.05
CA ILE A 71 -27.25 -13.98 31.12
C ILE A 71 -26.77 -14.18 32.55
N ASP A 72 -25.66 -13.53 32.95
CA ASP A 72 -25.06 -13.68 34.25
C ASP A 72 -24.23 -12.44 34.65
N MET A 73 -24.74 -11.64 35.57
CA MET A 73 -24.05 -10.44 36.07
C MET A 73 -22.84 -10.77 36.94
N ALA A 74 -22.68 -12.02 37.41
CA ALA A 74 -21.51 -12.46 38.17
C ALA A 74 -20.41 -13.08 37.28
N SER A 75 -20.65 -13.21 35.98
CA SER A 75 -19.69 -13.83 35.05
C SER A 75 -18.28 -13.19 35.14
N PRO A 76 -17.20 -14.00 35.17
CA PRO A 76 -15.84 -13.47 35.05
C PRO A 76 -15.60 -12.77 33.70
N ASN A 77 -16.29 -13.17 32.66
CA ASN A 77 -16.26 -12.52 31.35
C ASN A 77 -17.26 -11.35 31.34
N ILE A 78 -16.74 -10.12 31.30
CA ILE A 78 -17.55 -8.90 31.30
C ILE A 78 -18.53 -8.84 30.11
N ASN A 79 -18.20 -9.46 28.98
CA ASN A 79 -19.07 -9.50 27.80
C ASN A 79 -20.33 -10.39 28.02
N MET A 80 -20.34 -11.23 29.06
CA MET A 80 -21.47 -12.07 29.45
C MET A 80 -22.34 -11.42 30.55
N ARG A 81 -21.96 -10.24 31.07
CA ARG A 81 -22.70 -9.51 32.09
C ARG A 81 -23.80 -8.67 31.49
N ASP A 82 -24.85 -9.34 31.07
CA ASP A 82 -26.06 -8.76 30.45
C ASP A 82 -25.73 -7.68 29.41
N PRO A 83 -25.09 -8.05 28.27
CA PRO A 83 -24.70 -7.08 27.25
C PRO A 83 -25.90 -6.38 26.61
N THR A 84 -25.70 -5.10 26.26
CA THR A 84 -26.70 -4.32 25.50
C THR A 84 -26.80 -4.85 24.08
N ILE A 85 -28.01 -5.11 23.59
CA ILE A 85 -28.30 -5.61 22.25
C ILE A 85 -29.02 -4.59 21.36
N TYR A 86 -29.83 -3.68 21.92
CA TYR A 86 -30.44 -2.55 21.21
C TYR A 86 -30.37 -1.26 22.01
N ARG A 87 -30.27 -0.14 21.34
CA ARG A 87 -30.32 1.21 21.92
C ARG A 87 -31.24 2.13 21.11
N ILE A 88 -31.78 3.15 21.74
CA ILE A 88 -32.47 4.24 21.07
C ILE A 88 -31.42 5.18 20.48
N ARG A 89 -31.54 5.49 19.20
CA ARG A 89 -30.72 6.47 18.49
C ARG A 89 -31.48 7.04 17.30
N ARG A 90 -31.76 8.32 17.33
CA ARG A 90 -32.38 9.02 16.20
C ARG A 90 -31.30 9.46 15.22
N ALA A 91 -31.13 8.67 14.16
CA ALA A 91 -30.21 8.97 13.07
C ALA A 91 -30.76 8.37 11.78
N PRO A 92 -30.73 9.10 10.65
CA PRO A 92 -31.13 8.55 9.36
C PRO A 92 -30.17 7.43 8.94
N HIS A 93 -30.71 6.36 8.42
CA HIS A 93 -29.93 5.23 7.89
C HIS A 93 -29.95 5.27 6.36
N HIS A 94 -28.78 5.06 5.73
CA HIS A 94 -28.60 5.18 4.28
C HIS A 94 -29.55 4.33 3.43
N ASN A 95 -30.03 3.15 3.92
CA ASN A 95 -30.97 2.30 3.20
C ASN A 95 -32.42 2.45 3.67
N THR A 96 -32.66 2.82 4.92
CA THR A 96 -34.02 2.82 5.50
C THR A 96 -34.51 4.21 5.92
N GLY A 97 -33.70 5.26 5.72
CA GLY A 97 -34.03 6.63 6.11
C GLY A 97 -34.36 6.72 7.61
N ASP A 98 -35.47 7.35 7.95
CA ASP A 98 -35.93 7.59 9.32
C ASP A 98 -36.91 6.52 9.83
N LYS A 99 -37.00 5.35 9.17
CA LYS A 99 -37.89 4.25 9.54
C LYS A 99 -37.66 3.73 10.96
N TRP A 100 -36.40 3.79 11.43
CA TRP A 100 -35.98 3.23 12.71
C TRP A 100 -35.40 4.31 13.62
N CYS A 101 -35.77 4.31 14.87
CA CYS A 101 -35.14 5.09 15.94
C CYS A 101 -34.44 4.22 16.99
N ILE A 102 -34.43 2.87 16.79
CA ILE A 102 -33.65 1.92 17.58
C ILE A 102 -32.67 1.19 16.66
N TYR A 103 -31.48 0.91 17.16
CA TYR A 103 -30.43 0.25 16.43
C TYR A 103 -29.79 -0.88 17.23
N PRO A 104 -29.53 -2.05 16.57
CA PRO A 104 -28.82 -3.14 17.23
C PRO A 104 -27.38 -2.76 17.47
N MET A 105 -26.81 -3.33 18.52
CA MET A 105 -25.37 -3.25 18.77
C MET A 105 -24.64 -4.22 17.84
N TYR A 106 -23.39 -3.87 17.47
CA TYR A 106 -22.58 -4.68 16.54
C TYR A 106 -22.44 -6.14 17.00
N ALA A 107 -22.10 -6.36 18.29
CA ALA A 107 -21.93 -7.70 18.82
C ALA A 107 -23.20 -8.56 18.79
N TYR A 108 -24.39 -7.95 18.66
CA TYR A 108 -25.66 -8.64 18.47
C TYR A 108 -25.97 -8.87 16.98
N ALA A 109 -25.69 -7.89 16.12
CA ALA A 109 -26.03 -7.96 14.71
C ALA A 109 -25.14 -8.97 13.96
N HIS A 110 -23.82 -8.92 14.18
CA HIS A 110 -22.83 -9.73 13.48
C HIS A 110 -23.11 -11.25 13.53
N PRO A 111 -23.32 -11.90 14.69
CA PRO A 111 -23.62 -13.33 14.73
C PRO A 111 -24.88 -13.72 13.95
N ILE A 112 -25.92 -12.90 14.03
CA ILE A 112 -27.21 -13.15 13.38
C ILE A 112 -27.08 -13.01 11.85
N GLU A 113 -26.35 -12.01 11.38
CA GLU A 113 -26.08 -11.81 9.94
C GLU A 113 -25.30 -12.97 9.37
N ASP A 114 -24.20 -13.35 10.00
CA ASP A 114 -23.40 -14.51 9.60
C ASP A 114 -24.25 -15.79 9.50
N ALA A 115 -25.10 -16.04 10.50
CA ALA A 115 -25.95 -17.22 10.51
C ALA A 115 -27.03 -17.19 9.42
N LEU A 116 -27.63 -16.02 9.16
CA LEU A 116 -28.64 -15.84 8.09
C LEU A 116 -28.02 -15.99 6.69
N GLU A 117 -26.78 -15.56 6.52
CA GLU A 117 -26.01 -15.68 5.28
C GLU A 117 -25.31 -17.02 5.12
N GLN A 118 -25.49 -17.95 6.07
CA GLN A 118 -24.92 -19.30 6.07
C GLN A 118 -23.37 -19.29 6.03
N ILE A 119 -22.75 -18.30 6.65
CA ILE A 119 -21.31 -18.25 6.86
C ILE A 119 -20.91 -19.41 7.75
N THR A 120 -19.85 -20.14 7.39
CA THR A 120 -19.32 -21.26 8.18
C THR A 120 -18.22 -20.82 9.14
N HIS A 121 -17.36 -19.86 8.69
CA HIS A 121 -16.20 -19.36 9.42
C HIS A 121 -16.33 -17.85 9.52
N SER A 122 -16.67 -17.36 10.70
CA SER A 122 -16.74 -15.93 11.02
C SER A 122 -15.36 -15.45 11.46
N ILE A 123 -14.65 -14.75 10.56
CA ILE A 123 -13.27 -14.31 10.78
C ILE A 123 -13.27 -12.88 11.30
N CYS A 124 -12.59 -12.65 12.43
CA CYS A 124 -12.49 -11.33 13.03
C CYS A 124 -11.10 -11.07 13.65
N THR A 125 -10.88 -9.87 14.17
CA THR A 125 -9.65 -9.52 14.87
C THR A 125 -9.67 -10.02 16.31
N LEU A 126 -8.49 -10.15 16.92
CA LEU A 126 -8.28 -10.72 18.26
C LEU A 126 -9.04 -9.96 19.37
N GLU A 127 -9.41 -8.72 19.13
CA GLU A 127 -10.22 -7.90 20.06
C GLU A 127 -11.59 -8.52 20.39
N PHE A 128 -12.08 -9.43 19.56
CA PHE A 128 -13.36 -10.11 19.72
C PHE A 128 -13.27 -11.49 20.38
N GLU A 129 -12.06 -11.94 20.78
CA GLU A 129 -11.89 -13.27 21.36
C GLU A 129 -12.76 -13.45 22.63
N ASP A 130 -12.74 -12.47 23.52
CA ASP A 130 -13.53 -12.49 24.76
C ASP A 130 -15.06 -12.39 24.52
N GLN A 131 -15.47 -12.03 23.32
CA GLN A 131 -16.88 -11.97 22.92
C GLN A 131 -17.40 -13.29 22.32
N ARG A 132 -16.53 -14.28 22.04
CA ARG A 132 -16.96 -15.58 21.47
C ARG A 132 -18.00 -16.29 22.33
N PRO A 133 -17.94 -16.34 23.69
CA PRO A 133 -19.01 -16.92 24.50
C PRO A 133 -20.36 -16.26 24.31
N TRP A 134 -20.38 -14.93 24.09
CA TRP A 134 -21.60 -14.19 23.75
C TRP A 134 -22.11 -14.55 22.36
N TYR A 135 -21.23 -14.64 21.37
CA TYR A 135 -21.54 -15.08 20.01
C TYR A 135 -22.24 -16.44 20.02
N ASP A 136 -21.64 -17.41 20.69
CA ASP A 136 -22.16 -18.78 20.79
C ASP A 136 -23.48 -18.84 21.55
N TRP A 137 -23.59 -18.11 22.67
CA TRP A 137 -24.81 -18.03 23.47
C TRP A 137 -26.00 -17.51 22.66
N LEU A 138 -25.79 -16.41 21.93
CA LEU A 138 -26.84 -15.77 21.14
C LEU A 138 -27.35 -16.72 20.04
N LEU A 139 -26.45 -17.33 19.30
CA LEU A 139 -26.84 -18.27 18.23
C LEU A 139 -27.57 -19.50 18.78
N ALA A 140 -27.10 -20.06 19.90
CA ALA A 140 -27.79 -21.18 20.54
C ALA A 140 -29.23 -20.82 20.93
N ARG A 141 -29.46 -19.66 21.55
CA ARG A 141 -30.82 -19.21 21.91
C ARG A 141 -31.74 -19.05 20.69
N LEU A 142 -31.19 -18.49 19.58
CA LEU A 142 -31.99 -18.26 18.39
C LEU A 142 -32.29 -19.56 17.59
N ILE A 143 -31.42 -20.55 17.66
CA ILE A 143 -31.65 -21.90 17.13
C ILE A 143 -32.71 -22.62 17.93
N GLU A 144 -32.67 -22.57 19.27
CA GLU A 144 -33.71 -23.12 20.16
C GLU A 144 -35.11 -22.53 19.83
N GLY A 145 -35.13 -21.24 19.44
CA GLY A 145 -36.37 -20.57 19.00
C GLY A 145 -36.77 -20.83 17.58
N GLY A 146 -36.07 -21.65 16.83
CA GLY A 146 -36.35 -21.93 15.42
C GLY A 146 -36.15 -20.74 14.47
N LEU A 147 -35.44 -19.70 14.90
CA LEU A 147 -35.17 -18.50 14.09
C LEU A 147 -33.92 -18.66 13.22
N LEU A 148 -33.03 -19.55 13.62
CA LEU A 148 -31.82 -19.90 12.89
C LEU A 148 -31.70 -21.42 12.77
N THR A 149 -30.91 -21.91 11.82
CA THR A 149 -30.67 -23.34 11.57
C THR A 149 -29.29 -23.76 12.07
N ALA A 150 -29.18 -24.99 12.57
CA ALA A 150 -27.91 -25.62 12.92
C ALA A 150 -27.27 -26.25 11.65
N PRO A 151 -25.92 -26.34 11.57
CA PRO A 151 -24.94 -25.84 12.56
C PRO A 151 -24.75 -24.33 12.46
N PRO A 152 -24.50 -23.63 13.59
CA PRO A 152 -24.19 -22.20 13.57
C PRO A 152 -22.81 -21.93 12.98
N PRO A 153 -22.55 -20.71 12.49
CA PRO A 153 -21.21 -20.26 12.16
C PRO A 153 -20.30 -20.30 13.39
N ARG A 154 -18.99 -20.43 13.17
CA ARG A 154 -17.99 -20.39 14.25
C ARG A 154 -17.10 -19.17 14.09
N GLN A 155 -16.83 -18.48 15.19
CA GLN A 155 -15.94 -17.32 15.22
C GLN A 155 -14.49 -17.76 15.36
N TYR A 156 -13.61 -17.17 14.53
CA TYR A 156 -12.15 -17.38 14.53
C TYR A 156 -11.46 -16.02 14.53
N GLU A 157 -10.55 -15.82 15.48
CA GLU A 157 -9.83 -14.56 15.67
C GLU A 157 -8.39 -14.69 15.27
N PHE A 158 -7.87 -13.61 14.67
CA PHE A 158 -6.49 -13.48 14.25
C PHE A 158 -5.90 -12.14 14.70
N ALA A 159 -4.60 -12.16 14.96
CA ALA A 159 -3.86 -10.94 15.25
C ALA A 159 -3.87 -10.00 14.03
N ARG A 160 -3.83 -8.71 14.31
CA ARG A 160 -3.69 -7.69 13.29
C ARG A 160 -2.30 -7.75 12.66
N LEU A 161 -2.22 -7.66 11.33
CA LEU A 161 -0.96 -7.42 10.62
C LEU A 161 -0.56 -5.95 10.81
N ASN A 162 0.50 -5.71 11.59
CA ASN A 162 1.08 -4.39 11.76
C ASN A 162 2.36 -4.28 10.92
N LEU A 163 2.51 -3.17 10.20
CA LEU A 163 3.71 -2.84 9.44
C LEU A 163 4.45 -1.68 10.12
N THR A 164 5.77 -1.77 10.18
CA THR A 164 6.60 -0.64 10.61
C THR A 164 6.50 0.51 9.61
N TYR A 165 6.73 1.73 10.07
CA TYR A 165 6.68 2.99 9.28
C TYR A 165 5.31 3.28 8.65
N VAL A 166 4.24 2.68 9.20
CA VAL A 166 2.87 2.79 8.67
C VAL A 166 1.90 3.07 9.81
N ILE A 167 0.88 3.86 9.52
CA ILE A 167 -0.31 4.05 10.37
C ILE A 167 -1.51 3.45 9.64
N THR A 168 -2.30 2.61 10.34
CA THR A 168 -3.51 1.98 9.79
C THR A 168 -4.80 2.57 10.36
N SER A 169 -4.71 3.52 11.31
CA SER A 169 -5.88 4.17 11.89
C SER A 169 -6.58 5.08 10.87
N LYS A 170 -7.82 4.75 10.49
CA LYS A 170 -8.63 5.56 9.55
C LYS A 170 -8.70 7.03 9.94
N ARG A 171 -8.89 7.33 11.25
CA ARG A 171 -8.97 8.72 11.76
C ARG A 171 -7.66 9.48 11.53
N LYS A 172 -6.50 8.85 11.77
CA LYS A 172 -5.20 9.48 11.55
C LYS A 172 -4.88 9.63 10.07
N LEU A 173 -5.23 8.63 9.24
CA LEU A 173 -5.10 8.73 7.78
C LEU A 173 -6.01 9.84 7.21
N ALA A 174 -7.22 9.98 7.73
CA ALA A 174 -8.12 11.08 7.36
C ALA A 174 -7.52 12.46 7.68
N ALA A 175 -6.86 12.60 8.83
CA ALA A 175 -6.16 13.84 9.18
C ALA A 175 -5.07 14.18 8.16
N LEU A 176 -4.26 13.20 7.70
CA LEU A 176 -3.25 13.44 6.64
C LEU A 176 -3.87 13.98 5.35
N VAL A 177 -5.05 13.48 4.98
CA VAL A 177 -5.76 13.93 3.77
C VAL A 177 -6.35 15.34 3.98
N TYR A 178 -7.04 15.58 5.09
CA TYR A 178 -7.69 16.87 5.37
C TYR A 178 -6.68 17.99 5.63
N ASP A 179 -5.54 17.68 6.23
CA ASP A 179 -4.46 18.64 6.47
C ASP A 179 -3.48 18.76 5.28
N HIS A 180 -3.83 18.18 4.12
CA HIS A 180 -3.05 18.23 2.88
C HIS A 180 -1.58 17.78 3.03
N LYS A 181 -1.32 16.82 3.92
CA LYS A 181 -0.01 16.17 4.05
C LYS A 181 0.26 15.16 2.94
N VAL A 182 -0.82 14.64 2.37
CA VAL A 182 -0.86 13.75 1.20
C VAL A 182 -1.90 14.26 0.21
N SER A 183 -1.80 13.84 -1.06
CA SER A 183 -2.69 14.31 -2.13
C SER A 183 -4.13 13.78 -2.03
N GLY A 184 -4.34 12.68 -1.32
CA GLY A 184 -5.64 12.04 -1.16
C GLY A 184 -5.53 10.62 -0.61
N TRP A 185 -6.64 9.91 -0.58
CA TRP A 185 -6.69 8.52 -0.13
C TRP A 185 -5.93 7.57 -1.05
N ASP A 186 -5.70 7.94 -2.29
CA ASP A 186 -4.95 7.22 -3.32
C ASP A 186 -3.50 7.69 -3.46
N ASP A 187 -3.02 8.57 -2.57
CA ASP A 187 -1.61 8.97 -2.56
C ASP A 187 -0.72 7.72 -2.45
N PRO A 188 0.30 7.57 -3.33
CA PRO A 188 1.19 6.40 -3.33
C PRO A 188 1.95 6.14 -2.02
N ARG A 189 1.99 7.08 -1.09
CA ARG A 189 2.59 6.94 0.24
C ARG A 189 1.60 6.39 1.28
N MET A 190 0.30 6.37 0.95
CA MET A 190 -0.76 5.89 1.85
C MET A 190 -0.84 4.36 1.84
N PRO A 191 -1.05 3.71 3.00
CA PRO A 191 -1.19 2.25 3.10
C PRO A 191 -2.61 1.76 2.75
N THR A 192 -3.34 2.52 1.96
CA THR A 192 -4.64 2.12 1.42
C THR A 192 -4.45 1.23 0.20
N LEU A 193 -5.39 0.36 -0.11
CA LEU A 193 -5.30 -0.47 -1.32
C LEU A 193 -5.22 0.38 -2.59
N VAL A 194 -5.93 1.50 -2.63
CA VAL A 194 -5.87 2.44 -3.78
C VAL A 194 -4.53 3.16 -3.88
N GLY A 195 -3.93 3.55 -2.74
CA GLY A 195 -2.60 4.15 -2.70
C GLY A 195 -1.50 3.15 -3.08
N LEU A 196 -1.52 1.95 -2.50
CA LEU A 196 -0.59 0.88 -2.86
C LEU A 196 -0.69 0.52 -4.35
N ARG A 197 -1.90 0.40 -4.90
CA ARG A 197 -2.12 0.13 -6.31
C ARG A 197 -1.54 1.23 -7.20
N ARG A 198 -1.78 2.51 -6.86
CA ARG A 198 -1.23 3.66 -7.59
C ARG A 198 0.30 3.72 -7.50
N ARG A 199 0.88 3.23 -6.40
CA ARG A 199 2.34 3.07 -6.26
C ARG A 199 2.91 1.89 -7.05
N GLY A 200 2.07 0.99 -7.57
CA GLY A 200 2.47 -0.14 -8.41
C GLY A 200 2.46 -1.50 -7.72
N TYR A 201 2.02 -1.58 -6.46
CA TYR A 201 1.83 -2.87 -5.79
C TYR A 201 0.81 -3.73 -6.54
N THR A 202 1.12 -5.02 -6.64
CA THR A 202 0.25 -6.00 -7.30
C THR A 202 -0.56 -6.80 -6.28
N PRO A 203 -1.72 -7.35 -6.65
CA PRO A 203 -2.46 -8.27 -5.78
C PRO A 203 -1.60 -9.44 -5.30
N GLU A 204 -0.73 -9.97 -6.18
CA GLU A 204 0.17 -11.09 -5.90
C GLU A 204 1.16 -10.73 -4.79
N SER A 205 1.77 -9.53 -4.83
CA SER A 205 2.71 -9.08 -3.81
C SER A 205 2.07 -8.94 -2.43
N ILE A 206 0.81 -8.49 -2.38
CA ILE A 206 0.05 -8.37 -1.12
C ILE A 206 -0.35 -9.73 -0.58
N ARG A 207 -0.78 -10.67 -1.45
CA ARG A 207 -1.07 -12.05 -1.06
C ARG A 207 0.19 -12.75 -0.54
N LEU A 208 1.32 -12.59 -1.23
CA LEU A 208 2.60 -13.16 -0.82
C LEU A 208 3.02 -12.66 0.58
N LEU A 209 2.79 -11.36 0.87
CA LEU A 209 3.01 -10.83 2.22
C LEU A 209 2.11 -11.51 3.24
N ALA A 210 0.82 -11.65 2.94
CA ALA A 210 -0.14 -12.29 3.84
C ALA A 210 0.21 -13.76 4.10
N GLU A 211 0.62 -14.50 3.07
CA GLU A 211 1.09 -15.88 3.17
C GLU A 211 2.34 -15.99 4.05
N ARG A 212 3.31 -15.10 3.88
CA ARG A 212 4.55 -15.08 4.68
C ARG A 212 4.32 -14.66 6.12
N ALA A 213 3.42 -13.72 6.35
CA ALA A 213 3.02 -13.32 7.71
C ALA A 213 2.29 -14.46 8.43
N GLY A 214 1.56 -15.29 7.69
CA GLY A 214 0.79 -16.41 8.22
C GLY A 214 -0.40 -15.95 9.07
N THR A 215 -1.14 -16.93 9.60
CA THR A 215 -2.27 -16.72 10.52
C THR A 215 -1.84 -17.07 11.94
N SER A 216 -1.93 -16.10 12.85
CA SER A 216 -1.51 -16.26 14.25
C SER A 216 -2.39 -15.41 15.16
N LYS A 217 -2.50 -15.83 16.43
CA LYS A 217 -3.04 -15.00 17.52
C LYS A 217 -1.95 -14.17 18.23
N ALA A 218 -0.67 -14.43 17.96
CA ALA A 218 0.43 -13.65 18.48
C ALA A 218 0.53 -12.34 17.69
N GLY A 219 0.27 -11.21 18.33
CA GLY A 219 0.47 -9.88 17.76
C GLY A 219 1.97 -9.62 17.51
N GLY A 220 2.30 -9.02 16.39
CA GLY A 220 3.67 -8.69 16.03
C GLY A 220 3.75 -7.55 15.03
N TRP A 221 4.98 -7.09 14.77
CA TRP A 221 5.29 -6.09 13.74
C TRP A 221 6.05 -6.76 12.61
N THR A 222 5.56 -6.58 11.39
CA THR A 222 6.27 -6.96 10.17
C THR A 222 7.01 -5.73 9.66
N ASP A 223 8.29 -5.89 9.33
CA ASP A 223 9.06 -4.78 8.77
C ASP A 223 8.54 -4.39 7.38
N TYR A 224 8.49 -3.09 7.09
CA TYR A 224 8.01 -2.58 5.80
C TYR A 224 8.83 -3.13 4.62
N SER A 225 10.11 -3.40 4.82
CA SER A 225 10.96 -4.03 3.81
C SER A 225 10.49 -5.41 3.35
N SER A 226 9.72 -6.12 4.19
CA SER A 226 9.09 -7.40 3.81
C SER A 226 8.01 -7.20 2.73
N LEU A 227 7.20 -6.15 2.85
CA LEU A 227 6.22 -5.77 1.83
C LEU A 227 6.92 -5.37 0.53
N GLU A 228 7.98 -4.55 0.62
CA GLU A 228 8.81 -4.17 -0.52
C GLU A 228 9.51 -5.37 -1.17
N GLY A 229 9.96 -6.33 -0.36
CA GLY A 229 10.56 -7.59 -0.82
C GLY A 229 9.59 -8.43 -1.64
N CYS A 230 8.36 -8.58 -1.17
CA CYS A 230 7.31 -9.26 -1.92
C CYS A 230 7.01 -8.59 -3.26
N LEU A 231 7.03 -7.25 -3.30
CA LEU A 231 6.83 -6.52 -4.54
C LEU A 231 7.99 -6.72 -5.52
N ARG A 232 9.25 -6.65 -5.05
CA ARG A 232 10.42 -6.90 -5.90
C ARG A 232 10.37 -8.28 -6.54
N GLU A 233 10.06 -9.30 -5.75
CA GLU A 233 9.99 -10.69 -6.21
C GLU A 233 8.94 -10.86 -7.31
N THR A 234 7.72 -10.35 -7.11
CA THR A 234 6.66 -10.48 -8.10
C THR A 234 6.94 -9.67 -9.37
N LEU A 235 7.58 -8.50 -9.25
CA LEU A 235 7.89 -7.66 -10.42
C LEU A 235 9.12 -8.15 -11.19
N GLU A 236 10.07 -8.84 -10.54
CA GLU A 236 11.24 -9.41 -11.21
C GLU A 236 10.84 -10.37 -12.33
N GLU A 237 9.78 -11.13 -12.12
CA GLU A 237 9.30 -12.15 -13.07
C GLU A 237 8.56 -11.56 -14.27
N VAL A 238 7.94 -10.39 -14.13
CA VAL A 238 6.97 -9.90 -15.12
C VAL A 238 7.30 -8.55 -15.72
N ALA A 239 8.05 -7.68 -15.01
CA ALA A 239 8.24 -6.30 -15.44
C ALA A 239 9.22 -6.18 -16.64
N PRO A 240 8.80 -5.63 -17.78
CA PRO A 240 9.70 -5.25 -18.86
C PRO A 240 10.83 -4.34 -18.35
N ARG A 241 12.01 -4.48 -18.94
CA ARG A 241 13.16 -3.62 -18.65
C ARG A 241 13.14 -2.40 -19.57
N ALA A 242 13.58 -1.26 -19.06
CA ALA A 242 13.79 -0.06 -19.82
C ALA A 242 14.98 0.73 -19.26
N MET A 243 15.66 1.50 -20.09
CA MET A 243 16.65 2.46 -19.62
C MET A 243 15.99 3.82 -19.37
N ALA A 244 16.34 4.43 -18.26
CA ALA A 244 15.94 5.78 -17.88
C ALA A 244 17.14 6.51 -17.24
N VAL A 245 17.20 7.80 -17.41
CA VAL A 245 18.19 8.69 -16.80
C VAL A 245 17.43 9.69 -15.94
N LEU A 246 17.58 9.60 -14.63
CA LEU A 246 16.76 10.35 -13.67
C LEU A 246 17.36 11.74 -13.35
N ASP A 247 18.68 11.86 -13.42
CA ASP A 247 19.40 13.14 -13.29
C ASP A 247 20.31 13.30 -14.52
N PRO A 248 19.74 13.74 -15.68
CA PRO A 248 20.42 13.70 -16.94
C PRO A 248 21.57 14.73 -17.06
N ILE A 249 22.70 14.26 -17.54
CA ILE A 249 23.78 15.06 -18.07
C ILE A 249 24.15 14.56 -19.47
N LYS A 250 24.51 15.50 -20.36
CA LYS A 250 24.88 15.14 -21.73
C LYS A 250 26.27 14.52 -21.76
N LEU A 251 26.42 13.42 -22.52
CA LEU A 251 27.69 12.84 -22.92
C LEU A 251 27.86 13.06 -24.42
N VAL A 252 28.98 13.67 -24.81
CA VAL A 252 29.32 13.97 -26.21
C VAL A 252 30.47 13.06 -26.64
N ILE A 253 30.25 12.30 -27.72
CA ILE A 253 31.23 11.37 -28.31
C ILE A 253 31.91 12.06 -29.50
N SER A 254 33.11 12.58 -29.30
CA SER A 254 33.76 13.51 -30.22
C SER A 254 34.24 12.89 -31.54
N ASN A 255 34.51 11.60 -31.57
CA ASN A 255 34.93 10.88 -32.77
C ASN A 255 33.82 10.06 -33.46
N TRP A 256 32.54 10.38 -33.15
CA TRP A 256 31.39 9.62 -33.62
C TRP A 256 31.35 9.49 -35.14
N ASP A 257 31.45 10.62 -35.86
CA ASP A 257 31.38 10.67 -37.31
C ASP A 257 32.51 9.92 -38.00
N ALA A 258 33.70 9.92 -37.37
CA ALA A 258 34.87 9.20 -37.89
C ALA A 258 34.74 7.68 -37.75
N VAL A 259 34.02 7.20 -36.72
CA VAL A 259 33.90 5.74 -36.45
C VAL A 259 32.62 5.16 -36.98
N ILE A 260 31.48 5.83 -36.81
CA ILE A 260 30.16 5.33 -37.25
C ILE A 260 29.80 5.86 -38.65
N GLY A 261 30.30 7.04 -39.00
CA GLY A 261 30.03 7.68 -40.28
C GLY A 261 28.95 8.77 -40.17
N VAL A 262 28.70 9.37 -41.34
CA VAL A 262 27.64 10.37 -41.55
C VAL A 262 26.55 9.83 -42.46
N ASP A 263 25.36 10.40 -42.37
CA ASP A 263 24.25 10.15 -43.28
C ASP A 263 24.42 10.92 -44.60
N ALA A 264 23.42 10.81 -45.50
CA ALA A 264 23.45 11.48 -46.82
C ALA A 264 23.42 13.01 -46.72
N ASP A 265 22.93 13.55 -45.62
CA ASP A 265 22.81 15.00 -45.31
C ASP A 265 24.05 15.52 -44.57
N GLY A 266 25.02 14.66 -44.24
CA GLY A 266 26.25 15.03 -43.52
C GLY A 266 26.11 15.08 -42.03
N ASN A 267 24.99 14.63 -41.46
CA ASN A 267 24.81 14.52 -39.99
C ASN A 267 25.40 13.20 -39.51
N GLY A 268 25.85 13.16 -38.26
CA GLY A 268 26.29 11.91 -37.63
C GLY A 268 25.22 10.82 -37.71
N ARG A 269 25.56 9.67 -38.33
CA ARG A 269 24.65 8.55 -38.50
C ARG A 269 24.25 7.96 -37.18
N LEU A 270 22.97 7.62 -37.00
CA LEU A 270 22.50 6.90 -35.81
C LEU A 270 22.89 5.42 -35.89
N ASP A 271 23.29 4.85 -34.77
CA ASP A 271 23.58 3.42 -34.63
C ASP A 271 22.44 2.75 -33.85
N GLU A 272 21.73 1.83 -34.48
CA GLU A 272 20.61 1.10 -33.88
C GLU A 272 21.12 0.09 -32.85
N CYS A 273 20.65 0.22 -31.65
CA CYS A 273 20.90 -0.68 -30.54
C CYS A 273 19.62 -1.43 -30.16
N SER A 274 19.79 -2.61 -29.58
CA SER A 274 18.63 -3.37 -29.08
C SER A 274 18.94 -4.14 -27.82
N ALA A 275 17.91 -4.33 -26.99
CA ALA A 275 17.98 -5.11 -25.77
C ALA A 275 16.76 -6.01 -25.60
N PRO A 276 16.85 -7.14 -24.89
CA PRO A 276 15.67 -7.94 -24.59
C PRO A 276 14.68 -7.11 -23.78
N VAL A 277 13.39 -7.27 -24.06
CA VAL A 277 12.31 -6.66 -23.27
C VAL A 277 12.38 -7.19 -21.82
N HIS A 278 12.66 -8.49 -21.67
CA HIS A 278 12.86 -9.12 -20.36
C HIS A 278 13.99 -10.18 -20.45
N PRO A 279 14.92 -10.24 -19.49
CA PRO A 279 16.10 -11.13 -19.59
C PRO A 279 15.75 -12.62 -19.59
N HIS A 280 14.65 -13.00 -18.94
CA HIS A 280 14.22 -14.39 -18.78
C HIS A 280 12.96 -14.75 -19.60
N ARG A 281 12.46 -13.84 -20.42
CA ARG A 281 11.25 -14.01 -21.22
C ARG A 281 11.49 -13.62 -22.68
N PRO A 282 12.22 -14.45 -23.44
CA PRO A 282 12.60 -14.15 -24.81
C PRO A 282 11.40 -14.00 -25.76
N GLU A 283 10.25 -14.60 -25.41
CA GLU A 283 8.99 -14.47 -26.15
C GLU A 283 8.45 -13.03 -26.20
N LEU A 284 8.85 -12.16 -25.28
CA LEU A 284 8.49 -10.73 -25.29
C LEU A 284 9.28 -9.94 -26.33
N GLY A 285 10.29 -10.56 -26.98
CA GLY A 285 11.07 -9.94 -28.02
C GLY A 285 12.11 -8.94 -27.50
N ARG A 286 12.44 -7.98 -28.37
CA ARG A 286 13.49 -6.98 -28.13
C ARG A 286 12.95 -5.57 -28.33
N ARG A 287 13.43 -4.65 -27.51
CA ARG A 287 13.22 -3.21 -27.66
C ARG A 287 14.36 -2.60 -28.48
N GLN A 288 14.05 -1.57 -29.24
CA GLN A 288 14.98 -0.86 -30.12
C GLN A 288 15.16 0.59 -29.60
N PHE A 289 16.36 1.11 -29.74
CA PHE A 289 16.71 2.49 -29.39
C PHE A 289 17.97 2.92 -30.13
N ALA A 290 18.13 4.21 -30.37
CA ALA A 290 19.19 4.74 -31.20
C ALA A 290 20.30 5.40 -30.36
N MET A 291 21.56 5.15 -30.76
CA MET A 291 22.74 5.88 -30.25
C MET A 291 23.22 6.86 -31.31
N GLY A 292 23.44 8.10 -30.90
CA GLY A 292 24.08 9.13 -31.72
C GLY A 292 25.37 9.65 -31.07
N SER A 293 25.94 10.70 -31.64
CA SER A 293 27.11 11.40 -31.08
C SER A 293 26.83 12.01 -29.72
N GLU A 294 25.57 12.17 -29.34
CA GLU A 294 25.16 12.68 -28.04
C GLU A 294 24.18 11.75 -27.37
N VAL A 295 24.40 11.43 -26.10
CA VAL A 295 23.48 10.63 -25.28
C VAL A 295 23.33 11.26 -23.89
N TRP A 296 22.22 10.97 -23.23
CA TRP A 296 22.01 11.31 -21.82
C TRP A 296 22.53 10.18 -20.94
N ILE A 297 23.25 10.54 -19.87
CA ILE A 297 23.72 9.63 -18.81
C ILE A 297 23.35 10.16 -17.45
N GLU A 298 23.37 9.32 -16.41
CA GLU A 298 23.23 9.79 -15.04
C GLU A 298 24.40 10.70 -14.66
N ARG A 299 24.10 11.86 -14.07
CA ARG A 299 25.13 12.78 -13.55
C ARG A 299 26.06 12.07 -12.56
N GLY A 300 25.51 11.20 -11.71
CA GLY A 300 26.27 10.41 -10.75
C GLY A 300 27.14 9.31 -11.37
N ASP A 301 27.09 9.09 -12.69
CA ASP A 301 28.00 8.20 -13.41
C ASP A 301 29.30 8.88 -13.83
N PHE A 302 29.45 10.18 -13.59
CA PHE A 302 30.68 10.94 -13.86
C PHE A 302 31.27 11.55 -12.59
N MET A 303 32.57 11.46 -12.44
CA MET A 303 33.38 12.20 -11.47
C MET A 303 34.67 12.72 -12.15
N GLU A 304 34.93 14.01 -12.04
CA GLU A 304 36.20 14.56 -12.57
C GLU A 304 37.43 14.03 -11.80
N THR A 305 37.28 13.94 -10.48
CA THR A 305 38.28 13.32 -9.58
C THR A 305 37.63 12.13 -8.88
N PRO A 306 37.91 10.90 -9.30
CA PRO A 306 37.25 9.72 -8.79
C PRO A 306 37.64 9.39 -7.35
N SER A 307 36.65 9.00 -6.55
CA SER A 307 36.92 8.40 -5.24
C SER A 307 37.37 6.93 -5.38
N LYS A 308 38.05 6.41 -4.35
CA LYS A 308 38.48 4.99 -4.32
C LYS A 308 37.27 4.05 -4.53
N GLY A 309 37.38 3.19 -5.54
CA GLY A 309 36.31 2.25 -5.86
C GLY A 309 35.24 2.76 -6.84
N PHE A 310 35.42 3.96 -7.38
CA PHE A 310 34.53 4.46 -8.44
C PHE A 310 35.00 3.89 -9.80
N PHE A 311 34.14 3.05 -10.41
CA PHE A 311 34.47 2.35 -11.67
C PHE A 311 33.64 2.87 -12.86
N ARG A 312 33.08 4.09 -12.75
CA ARG A 312 32.31 4.72 -13.82
C ARG A 312 33.16 5.73 -14.59
N LEU A 313 32.56 6.75 -15.21
CA LEU A 313 33.27 7.72 -16.04
C LEU A 313 34.13 8.72 -15.23
N TYR A 314 35.37 8.81 -15.55
CA TYR A 314 36.30 9.88 -15.18
C TYR A 314 37.38 10.01 -16.27
N PRO A 315 38.07 11.13 -16.40
CA PRO A 315 39.07 11.32 -17.45
C PRO A 315 40.09 10.18 -17.53
N GLY A 316 40.22 9.58 -18.72
CA GLY A 316 41.07 8.42 -19.00
C GLY A 316 40.49 7.04 -18.67
N ASN A 317 39.30 6.96 -18.08
CA ASN A 317 38.66 5.66 -17.80
C ASN A 317 37.74 5.23 -18.93
N LYS A 318 37.63 3.89 -19.08
CA LYS A 318 36.77 3.24 -20.07
C LYS A 318 35.58 2.60 -19.40
N VAL A 319 34.39 2.81 -19.99
CA VAL A 319 33.17 2.15 -19.58
C VAL A 319 32.40 1.64 -20.80
N ARG A 320 31.51 0.68 -20.59
CA ARG A 320 30.53 0.26 -21.60
C ARG A 320 29.23 1.04 -21.41
N LEU A 321 28.78 1.67 -22.46
CA LEU A 321 27.38 2.07 -22.60
C LEU A 321 26.55 0.80 -22.76
N LYS A 322 25.63 0.55 -21.86
CA LYS A 322 24.87 -0.73 -21.79
C LYS A 322 24.18 -1.03 -23.11
N TYR A 323 24.36 -2.23 -23.65
CA TYR A 323 23.88 -2.65 -24.99
C TYR A 323 24.52 -1.90 -26.17
N GLY A 324 25.43 -1.00 -25.95
CA GLY A 324 26.13 -0.20 -26.94
C GLY A 324 27.64 -0.45 -26.94
N HIS A 325 28.41 0.60 -27.14
CA HIS A 325 29.85 0.58 -27.30
C HIS A 325 30.63 0.80 -26.00
N VAL A 326 31.93 0.52 -26.07
CA VAL A 326 32.89 0.99 -25.06
C VAL A 326 33.35 2.40 -25.44
N ILE A 327 33.39 3.29 -24.46
CA ILE A 327 33.86 4.66 -24.60
C ILE A 327 34.97 4.93 -23.60
N GLU A 328 35.86 5.88 -23.92
CA GLU A 328 36.88 6.41 -23.03
C GLU A 328 36.60 7.88 -22.74
N CYS A 329 36.51 8.23 -21.46
CA CYS A 329 36.24 9.59 -21.04
C CYS A 329 37.48 10.49 -21.30
N THR A 330 37.27 11.62 -21.97
CA THR A 330 38.35 12.58 -22.28
C THR A 330 38.29 13.83 -21.38
N GLY A 331 37.18 14.08 -20.68
CA GLY A 331 37.02 15.21 -19.79
C GLY A 331 35.56 15.69 -19.67
N CYS A 332 35.39 16.94 -19.28
CA CYS A 332 34.09 17.57 -19.16
C CYS A 332 34.13 19.07 -19.49
N SER A 333 32.98 19.63 -19.85
CA SER A 333 32.74 21.07 -19.91
C SER A 333 32.06 21.55 -18.65
N LYS A 334 32.35 22.79 -18.23
CA LYS A 334 31.77 23.41 -17.03
C LYS A 334 31.08 24.72 -17.37
N GLY A 335 30.04 25.03 -16.64
CA GLY A 335 29.38 26.31 -16.63
C GLY A 335 30.16 27.38 -15.85
N PRO A 336 29.68 28.63 -15.86
CA PRO A 336 30.29 29.76 -15.13
C PRO A 336 30.31 29.51 -13.60
N ASP A 337 29.40 28.70 -13.09
CA ASP A 337 29.29 28.29 -11.68
C ASP A 337 30.20 27.12 -11.31
N GLY A 338 30.99 26.60 -12.27
CA GLY A 338 31.87 25.43 -12.09
C GLY A 338 31.12 24.07 -12.16
N ALA A 339 29.81 24.07 -12.32
CA ALA A 339 29.06 22.85 -12.47
C ALA A 339 29.36 22.16 -13.82
N VAL A 340 29.44 20.84 -13.83
CA VAL A 340 29.63 20.07 -15.06
C VAL A 340 28.37 20.15 -15.91
N THR A 341 28.51 20.62 -17.16
CA THR A 341 27.41 20.78 -18.12
C THR A 341 27.37 19.69 -19.18
N ALA A 342 28.53 19.12 -19.53
CA ALA A 342 28.64 18.00 -20.45
C ALA A 342 29.87 17.15 -20.12
N VAL A 343 29.81 15.86 -20.39
CA VAL A 343 30.93 14.93 -20.34
C VAL A 343 31.41 14.65 -21.77
N HIS A 344 32.71 14.52 -21.99
CA HIS A 344 33.26 14.22 -23.28
C HIS A 344 33.95 12.85 -23.29
N ALA A 345 33.77 12.13 -24.40
CA ALA A 345 34.37 10.80 -24.57
C ALA A 345 34.74 10.54 -26.04
N THR A 346 35.52 9.52 -26.26
CA THR A 346 35.77 8.91 -27.56
C THR A 346 35.20 7.49 -27.58
N LEU A 347 34.61 7.10 -28.69
CA LEU A 347 34.14 5.73 -28.96
C LEU A 347 35.31 4.87 -29.36
N ILE A 348 35.38 3.64 -28.84
CA ILE A 348 36.36 2.65 -29.22
C ILE A 348 35.75 1.77 -30.30
N PRO A 349 36.32 1.70 -31.53
CA PRO A 349 35.79 0.92 -32.63
C PRO A 349 35.64 -0.57 -32.28
N ASP A 350 34.74 -1.27 -32.98
CA ASP A 350 34.50 -2.71 -32.89
C ASP A 350 34.13 -3.25 -31.51
N THR A 351 33.49 -2.40 -30.70
CA THR A 351 33.13 -2.75 -29.31
C THR A 351 31.62 -2.82 -29.05
N LYS A 352 30.78 -2.73 -30.10
CA LYS A 352 29.32 -2.79 -29.97
C LYS A 352 28.88 -4.11 -29.36
N SER A 353 28.05 -4.06 -28.35
CA SER A 353 27.50 -5.24 -27.67
C SER A 353 26.78 -6.16 -28.66
N GLY A 354 27.06 -7.46 -28.62
CA GLY A 354 26.45 -8.46 -29.50
C GLY A 354 27.10 -8.59 -30.90
N THR A 355 28.19 -7.85 -31.17
CA THR A 355 28.96 -8.01 -32.39
C THR A 355 30.25 -8.81 -32.13
N PRO A 356 30.83 -9.48 -33.15
CA PRO A 356 32.12 -10.17 -33.02
C PRO A 356 33.21 -9.20 -32.53
N GLY A 357 33.99 -9.62 -31.52
CA GLY A 357 35.05 -8.80 -30.96
C GLY A 357 34.61 -7.81 -29.84
N SER A 358 33.32 -7.65 -29.58
CA SER A 358 32.80 -6.72 -28.60
C SER A 358 33.42 -6.91 -27.20
N ASP A 359 33.83 -8.12 -26.82
CA ASP A 359 34.41 -8.47 -25.51
C ASP A 359 35.94 -8.43 -25.49
N ASN A 360 36.61 -8.04 -26.57
CA ASN A 360 38.06 -7.89 -26.62
C ASN A 360 38.59 -6.81 -25.64
N ILE A 361 37.73 -5.80 -25.36
CA ILE A 361 38.04 -4.76 -24.40
C ILE A 361 37.19 -4.98 -23.13
N LYS A 362 37.85 -5.46 -22.08
CA LYS A 362 37.24 -5.64 -20.76
C LYS A 362 37.19 -4.33 -20.01
N VAL A 363 36.00 -3.93 -19.57
CA VAL A 363 35.77 -2.76 -18.72
C VAL A 363 35.09 -3.17 -17.41
N LYS A 364 35.36 -2.47 -16.33
CA LYS A 364 34.72 -2.74 -15.04
C LYS A 364 33.36 -2.03 -14.91
N GLY A 365 33.20 -0.90 -15.58
CA GLY A 365 31.99 -0.06 -15.50
C GLY A 365 31.05 -0.32 -16.67
N VAL A 366 29.77 -0.48 -16.35
CA VAL A 366 28.66 -0.44 -17.33
C VAL A 366 27.66 0.61 -16.84
N ILE A 367 27.34 1.58 -17.71
CA ILE A 367 26.38 2.65 -17.39
C ILE A 367 25.19 2.60 -18.34
N THR A 368 24.03 3.02 -17.85
CA THR A 368 22.82 3.21 -18.64
C THR A 368 22.87 4.56 -19.33
N TRP A 369 22.17 4.69 -20.44
CA TRP A 369 22.10 5.89 -21.26
C TRP A 369 20.78 5.93 -22.04
N VAL A 370 20.43 7.11 -22.54
CA VAL A 370 19.30 7.31 -23.45
C VAL A 370 19.77 8.24 -24.58
N GLY A 371 19.42 7.93 -25.83
CA GLY A 371 19.77 8.76 -26.98
C GLY A 371 19.17 10.17 -26.87
N VAL A 372 19.88 11.16 -27.36
CA VAL A 372 19.32 12.53 -27.43
C VAL A 372 18.29 12.61 -28.55
N SER A 373 18.44 11.81 -29.62
CA SER A 373 17.58 11.82 -30.80
C SER A 373 16.20 11.21 -30.58
N ASP A 374 16.08 10.21 -29.68
CA ASP A 374 14.87 9.42 -29.50
C ASP A 374 14.40 9.32 -28.06
N GLY A 375 15.16 9.89 -27.13
CA GLY A 375 14.81 9.94 -25.71
C GLY A 375 13.57 10.78 -25.44
N LEU A 376 12.74 10.36 -24.51
CA LEU A 376 11.48 10.99 -24.15
C LEU A 376 11.59 11.67 -22.79
N PRO A 377 11.24 12.96 -22.66
CA PRO A 377 11.14 13.60 -21.35
C PRO A 377 9.99 12.99 -20.55
N ALA A 378 10.22 12.73 -19.26
CA ALA A 378 9.24 12.15 -18.36
C ALA A 378 9.36 12.74 -16.96
N GLU A 379 8.22 12.92 -16.29
CA GLU A 379 8.19 13.19 -14.86
C GLU A 379 8.35 11.86 -14.10
N VAL A 380 9.30 11.80 -13.18
CA VAL A 380 9.49 10.64 -12.33
C VAL A 380 9.33 11.02 -10.87
N ARG A 381 8.45 10.33 -10.17
CA ARG A 381 8.14 10.54 -8.76
C ARG A 381 8.81 9.46 -7.93
N LEU A 382 9.80 9.88 -7.16
CA LEU A 382 10.56 9.01 -6.28
C LEU A 382 9.90 9.02 -4.90
N TYR A 383 9.03 8.04 -4.67
CA TYR A 383 8.34 7.85 -3.40
C TYR A 383 9.19 7.06 -2.41
N ASP A 384 9.19 7.49 -1.16
CA ASP A 384 9.78 6.79 -0.04
C ASP A 384 8.72 6.53 1.05
N ARG A 385 9.12 6.03 2.22
CA ARG A 385 8.27 5.81 3.38
C ARG A 385 7.72 7.14 3.88
N LEU A 386 6.43 7.17 4.22
CA LEU A 386 5.76 8.39 4.69
C LEU A 386 6.23 8.82 6.07
N PHE A 387 6.71 7.88 6.89
CA PHE A 387 7.17 8.14 8.26
C PHE A 387 8.62 7.72 8.44
N THR A 388 9.34 8.46 9.30
CA THR A 388 10.74 8.18 9.67
C THR A 388 10.87 7.19 10.83
N GLU A 389 9.81 7.05 11.65
CA GLU A 389 9.80 6.20 12.83
C GLU A 389 9.13 4.84 12.55
N PRO A 390 9.68 3.73 13.08
CA PRO A 390 9.06 2.40 12.90
C PRO A 390 7.63 2.31 13.43
N GLN A 391 7.33 3.02 14.52
CA GLN A 391 6.00 3.09 15.13
C GLN A 391 5.64 4.56 15.34
N PRO A 392 5.08 5.24 14.33
CA PRO A 392 4.92 6.70 14.33
C PRO A 392 4.06 7.24 15.48
N ASP A 393 3.09 6.46 15.94
CA ASP A 393 2.11 6.85 16.97
C ASP A 393 2.27 6.13 18.31
N ALA A 394 3.42 5.47 18.54
CA ALA A 394 3.68 4.74 19.77
C ALA A 394 3.75 5.67 20.99
N GLY A 395 3.23 5.19 22.12
CA GLY A 395 3.32 5.91 23.40
C GLY A 395 2.55 7.24 23.43
N GLY A 396 1.56 7.42 22.57
CA GLY A 396 0.79 8.68 22.49
C GLY A 396 1.50 9.83 21.77
N ARG A 397 2.59 9.52 21.06
CA ARG A 397 3.35 10.51 20.25
C ARG A 397 2.45 11.15 19.20
N ASP A 398 2.69 12.42 18.92
CA ASP A 398 2.12 13.06 17.74
C ASP A 398 2.75 12.46 16.48
N PHE A 399 1.97 11.68 15.74
CA PHE A 399 2.43 11.01 14.54
C PHE A 399 2.82 11.99 13.41
N LEU A 400 2.29 13.21 13.41
CA LEU A 400 2.64 14.23 12.43
C LEU A 400 4.11 14.66 12.55
N ALA A 401 4.67 14.60 13.76
CA ALA A 401 6.10 14.89 13.99
C ALA A 401 7.03 13.83 13.38
N SER A 402 6.52 12.65 13.04
CA SER A 402 7.28 11.57 12.41
C SER A 402 7.16 11.55 10.89
N LEU A 403 6.53 12.55 10.27
CA LEU A 403 6.43 12.62 8.82
C LEU A 403 7.81 12.77 8.18
N ASN A 404 8.07 12.02 7.12
CA ASN A 404 9.27 12.11 6.32
C ASN A 404 9.13 13.25 5.31
N PRO A 405 9.89 14.35 5.43
CA PRO A 405 9.83 15.48 4.51
C PRO A 405 10.28 15.08 3.09
N ASP A 406 11.14 14.07 2.97
CA ASP A 406 11.69 13.58 1.70
C ASP A 406 10.90 12.37 1.15
N SER A 407 9.68 12.13 1.65
CA SER A 407 8.84 11.01 1.22
C SER A 407 8.39 11.07 -0.25
N LEU A 408 8.58 12.20 -0.91
CA LEU A 408 8.34 12.41 -2.33
C LEU A 408 9.36 13.41 -2.91
N ARG A 409 10.11 12.95 -3.92
CA ARG A 409 10.94 13.80 -4.76
C ARG A 409 10.53 13.64 -6.21
N VAL A 410 10.25 14.76 -6.90
CA VAL A 410 9.91 14.77 -8.32
C VAL A 410 11.12 15.19 -9.12
N VAL A 411 11.46 14.42 -10.16
CA VAL A 411 12.56 14.69 -11.08
C VAL A 411 12.09 14.70 -12.52
N GLN A 412 12.82 15.44 -13.38
CA GLN A 412 12.63 15.42 -14.82
C GLN A 412 13.65 14.45 -15.40
N ALA A 413 13.17 13.33 -15.88
CA ALA A 413 13.97 12.25 -16.43
C ALA A 413 13.92 12.23 -17.96
N ILE A 414 14.89 11.53 -18.56
CA ILE A 414 14.81 11.11 -19.96
C ILE A 414 14.70 9.59 -19.99
N VAL A 415 13.71 9.07 -20.71
CA VAL A 415 13.45 7.64 -20.78
C VAL A 415 13.57 7.13 -22.22
N GLU A 416 13.87 5.86 -22.41
CA GLU A 416 14.04 5.27 -23.75
C GLU A 416 12.72 5.23 -24.53
N PRO A 417 12.77 5.20 -25.88
CA PRO A 417 11.59 5.33 -26.75
C PRO A 417 10.59 4.19 -26.60
N SER A 418 10.98 3.02 -26.08
CA SER A 418 10.05 1.90 -25.83
C SER A 418 8.92 2.27 -24.87
N LEU A 419 9.10 3.31 -24.03
CA LEU A 419 8.11 3.79 -23.07
C LEU A 419 7.07 4.76 -23.67
N ALA A 420 7.19 5.11 -24.97
CA ALA A 420 6.24 6.00 -25.66
C ALA A 420 4.80 5.49 -25.67
N GLN A 421 4.64 4.15 -25.61
CA GLN A 421 3.33 3.49 -25.66
C GLN A 421 2.85 2.99 -24.27
N ALA A 422 3.56 3.37 -23.19
CA ALA A 422 3.16 2.99 -21.85
C ALA A 422 1.75 3.47 -21.54
N GLN A 423 0.96 2.61 -20.93
CA GLN A 423 -0.39 2.91 -20.49
C GLN A 423 -0.42 3.06 -18.96
N PRO A 424 -1.39 3.81 -18.39
CA PRO A 424 -1.59 3.84 -16.95
C PRO A 424 -1.60 2.42 -16.34
N ASP A 425 -0.91 2.25 -15.22
CA ASP A 425 -0.68 0.97 -14.52
C ASP A 425 0.36 0.01 -15.15
N ASP A 426 0.93 0.31 -16.31
CA ASP A 426 2.05 -0.46 -16.84
C ASP A 426 3.26 -0.34 -15.92
N ARG A 427 3.92 -1.47 -15.67
CA ARG A 427 5.04 -1.59 -14.75
C ARG A 427 6.31 -1.92 -15.49
N PHE A 428 7.41 -1.28 -15.13
CA PHE A 428 8.72 -1.43 -15.75
C PHE A 428 9.81 -1.51 -14.69
N GLN A 429 10.88 -2.21 -14.99
CA GLN A 429 12.13 -2.00 -14.28
C GLN A 429 12.96 -0.96 -15.03
N PHE A 430 13.18 0.21 -14.43
CA PHE A 430 14.22 1.11 -14.91
C PHE A 430 15.56 0.56 -14.44
N GLU A 431 16.35 0.12 -15.41
CA GLU A 431 17.58 -0.61 -15.16
C GLU A 431 18.52 0.20 -14.25
N ARG A 432 19.08 -0.44 -13.21
CA ARG A 432 19.90 0.13 -12.13
C ARG A 432 19.16 0.98 -11.09
N HIS A 433 17.91 1.38 -11.32
CA HIS A 433 17.17 2.24 -10.40
C HIS A 433 16.15 1.47 -9.56
N GLY A 434 15.20 0.80 -10.16
CA GLY A 434 14.11 0.15 -9.44
C GLY A 434 12.95 -0.22 -10.36
N TYR A 435 11.83 -0.53 -9.73
CA TYR A 435 10.58 -0.79 -10.42
C TYR A 435 9.69 0.45 -10.37
N PHE A 436 9.10 0.76 -11.49
CA PHE A 436 8.26 1.94 -11.68
C PHE A 436 6.92 1.54 -12.31
N VAL A 437 5.91 2.32 -12.03
CA VAL A 437 4.58 2.19 -12.64
C VAL A 437 4.21 3.49 -13.34
N ALA A 438 3.65 3.42 -14.53
CA ALA A 438 3.02 4.57 -15.17
C ALA A 438 1.83 5.04 -14.32
N ASP A 439 1.83 6.30 -13.90
CA ASP A 439 0.85 6.80 -12.92
C ASP A 439 -0.57 6.66 -13.47
N ARG A 440 -1.45 6.03 -12.69
CA ARG A 440 -2.83 5.74 -13.08
C ARG A 440 -3.66 6.96 -13.45
N VAL A 441 -3.35 8.11 -12.85
CA VAL A 441 -4.16 9.33 -12.94
C VAL A 441 -3.51 10.37 -13.85
N ASP A 442 -2.19 10.55 -13.72
CA ASP A 442 -1.48 11.67 -14.33
C ASP A 442 -0.70 11.28 -15.59
N HIS A 443 -0.46 9.96 -15.82
CA HIS A 443 0.27 9.50 -16.99
C HIS A 443 -0.57 9.61 -18.25
N THR A 444 0.02 10.21 -19.29
CA THR A 444 -0.51 10.19 -20.66
C THR A 444 0.66 10.03 -21.65
N PRO A 445 0.44 9.58 -22.90
CA PRO A 445 1.49 9.55 -23.91
C PRO A 445 2.16 10.90 -24.17
N ALA A 446 1.41 12.00 -24.05
CA ALA A 446 1.94 13.35 -24.22
C ALA A 446 2.66 13.89 -22.95
N LYS A 447 2.39 13.31 -21.79
CA LYS A 447 3.02 13.65 -20.51
C LYS A 447 3.29 12.38 -19.74
N PRO A 448 4.41 11.67 -20.02
CA PRO A 448 4.75 10.47 -19.30
C PRO A 448 5.05 10.78 -17.82
N VAL A 449 4.39 10.06 -16.92
CA VAL A 449 4.58 10.16 -15.47
C VAL A 449 4.78 8.77 -14.89
N PHE A 450 5.90 8.55 -14.19
CA PHE A 450 6.22 7.26 -13.58
C PHE A 450 6.45 7.41 -12.07
N ASN A 451 5.83 6.52 -11.31
CA ASN A 451 5.99 6.43 -9.86
C ASN A 451 6.98 5.32 -9.51
N LEU A 452 7.96 5.61 -8.66
CA LEU A 452 8.81 4.58 -8.05
C LEU A 452 7.95 3.68 -7.15
N SER A 453 7.83 2.43 -7.54
CA SER A 453 7.17 1.39 -6.75
C SER A 453 8.09 0.90 -5.64
N VAL A 454 9.29 0.45 -6.01
CA VAL A 454 10.32 -0.04 -5.08
C VAL A 454 11.71 -0.01 -5.73
N GLY A 455 12.75 0.29 -4.96
CA GLY A 455 14.15 0.19 -5.41
C GLY A 455 14.59 -1.27 -5.63
N LEU A 456 15.70 -1.48 -6.36
CA LEU A 456 16.27 -2.83 -6.57
C LEU A 456 16.77 -3.47 -5.27
N LYS A 457 17.14 -2.66 -4.30
CA LYS A 457 17.60 -3.09 -2.97
C LYS A 457 16.94 -2.23 -1.91
N ASP A 458 16.83 -2.75 -0.71
CA ASP A 458 16.47 -1.93 0.44
C ASP A 458 17.65 -1.03 0.80
N THR A 459 17.47 0.27 0.65
CA THR A 459 18.46 1.32 0.95
C THR A 459 18.04 2.17 2.15
N TRP A 460 16.95 1.82 2.82
CA TRP A 460 16.51 2.56 4.00
C TRP A 460 17.55 2.48 5.10
N ALA A 461 18.05 3.62 5.57
CA ALA A 461 18.99 3.69 6.68
C ALA A 461 18.31 3.20 7.97
N ARG A 462 18.90 2.18 8.59
CA ARG A 462 18.46 1.62 9.87
C ARG A 462 19.02 2.43 11.03
#